data_fdbe1df75f55ac5272ed2eb2dbdd8dc6
#
_entry.id   fdbe1df75f55ac5272ed2eb2dbdd8dc6
#
_cell.length_a   1.000
_cell.length_b   1.000
_cell.length_c   1.000
_cell.angle_alpha   90.00
_cell.angle_beta   90.00
_cell.angle_gamma   90.00
#
_symmetry.space_group_name_H-M   'P 1'
#
loop_
_entity.id
_entity.type
_entity.pdbx_description
1 polymer ?
#
loop_
_entity_poly.entity_id
_entity_poly.type
_entity_poly.pdbx_seq_one_letter_code
_entity_poly.pdbx_strand_id
1 'polypeptide(L)' 'MFTAIVLACVIGMPDNCIKAEDTRGPYKTQEECVLRSYEMITAMQMMLPAPHTFKYRCTTGVST' A
#
# COMPACT_ATOMS: atom_id res chain seq x y z
N MET A 1 4.36 -6.69 -15.03
CA MET A 1 3.74 -7.10 -13.77
C MET A 1 3.80 -5.97 -12.77
N PHE A 2 2.87 -5.93 -11.85
CA PHE A 2 2.71 -4.80 -10.94
C PHE A 2 2.77 -5.27 -9.49
N THR A 3 3.47 -4.51 -8.66
CA THR A 3 3.57 -4.78 -7.22
C THR A 3 2.91 -3.63 -6.46
N ALA A 4 2.04 -3.99 -5.52
CA ALA A 4 1.34 -3.00 -4.71
C ALA A 4 2.18 -2.59 -3.51
N ILE A 5 2.32 -1.28 -3.33
CA ILE A 5 3.02 -0.71 -2.19
C ILE A 5 2.11 0.36 -1.59
N VAL A 6 1.89 0.28 -0.28
CA VAL A 6 1.06 1.24 0.45
C VAL A 6 1.91 1.95 1.47
N LEU A 7 1.77 3.27 1.52
CA LEU A 7 2.43 4.10 2.51
C LEU A 7 1.38 4.70 3.42
N ALA A 8 1.49 4.46 4.71
CA ALA A 8 0.59 5.00 5.72
C ALA A 8 1.36 5.94 6.63
N CYS A 9 0.91 7.18 6.72
CA CYS A 9 1.54 8.20 7.54
C CYS A 9 0.57 8.69 8.60
N VAL A 10 1.04 8.87 9.83
CA VAL A 10 0.21 9.37 10.93
C VAL A 10 -0.17 10.81 10.64
N ILE A 11 -1.45 11.13 10.77
CA ILE A 11 -1.94 12.48 10.56
C ILE A 11 -1.34 13.40 11.63
N GLY A 12 -0.73 14.48 11.17
CA GLY A 12 -0.05 15.42 12.07
C GLY A 12 1.41 15.10 12.34
N MET A 13 1.87 13.93 11.92
CA MET A 13 3.27 13.51 12.09
C MET A 13 3.77 12.94 10.76
N PRO A 14 4.07 13.79 9.77
CA PRO A 14 4.41 13.34 8.42
C PRO A 14 5.67 12.49 8.33
N ASP A 15 6.53 12.57 9.33
CA ASP A 15 7.74 11.77 9.34
C ASP A 15 7.52 10.36 9.90
N ASN A 16 6.34 10.11 10.44
CA ASN A 16 6.03 8.81 11.04
C ASN A 16 5.17 8.01 10.06
N CYS A 17 5.84 7.31 9.16
CA CYS A 17 5.19 6.56 8.10
C CYS A 17 5.59 5.09 8.13
N ILE A 18 4.67 4.25 7.70
CA ILE A 18 4.89 2.81 7.56
C ILE A 18 4.70 2.45 6.10
N LYS A 19 5.63 1.71 5.56
CA LYS A 19 5.56 1.21 4.19
C LYS A 19 5.20 -0.27 4.22
N ALA A 20 4.17 -0.64 3.49
CA ALA A 20 3.74 -2.03 3.36
C ALA A 20 3.84 -2.47 1.92
N GLU A 21 4.53 -3.55 1.67
CA GLU A 21 4.63 -4.14 0.35
C GLU A 21 3.77 -5.40 0.30
N ASP A 22 3.06 -5.56 -0.81
CA ASP A 22 2.24 -6.75 -1.00
C ASP A 22 3.13 -7.95 -1.31
N THR A 23 2.94 -9.03 -0.57
CA THR A 23 3.70 -10.26 -0.75
C THR A 23 3.00 -11.25 -1.66
N ARG A 24 1.75 -10.99 -2.03
CA ARG A 24 0.98 -11.89 -2.91
C ARG A 24 1.25 -11.64 -4.39
N GLY A 25 1.64 -10.41 -4.74
CA GLY A 25 1.94 -10.08 -6.12
C GLY A 25 3.16 -10.83 -6.63
N PRO A 26 3.56 -10.57 -7.84
CA PRO A 26 3.09 -9.49 -8.70
C PRO A 26 1.78 -9.80 -9.42
N TYR A 27 1.12 -8.74 -9.87
CA TYR A 27 -0.15 -8.84 -10.59
C TYR A 27 0.07 -8.55 -12.07
N LYS A 28 -0.73 -9.19 -12.92
CA LYS A 28 -0.60 -9.04 -14.35
C LYS A 28 -1.11 -7.71 -14.85
N THR A 29 -2.12 -7.14 -14.20
CA THR A 29 -2.74 -5.90 -14.62
C THR A 29 -2.66 -4.86 -13.53
N GLN A 30 -2.68 -3.60 -13.95
CA GLN A 30 -2.70 -2.50 -13.01
C GLN A 30 -3.99 -2.49 -12.18
N GLU A 31 -5.11 -2.87 -12.79
CA GLU A 31 -6.38 -2.93 -12.07
C GLU A 31 -6.32 -3.87 -10.88
N GLU A 32 -5.75 -5.04 -11.06
CA GLU A 32 -5.59 -5.99 -9.96
C GLU A 32 -4.73 -5.40 -8.85
N CYS A 33 -3.65 -4.72 -9.22
CA CYS A 33 -2.77 -4.08 -8.27
C CYS A 33 -3.49 -2.98 -7.49
N VAL A 34 -4.28 -2.16 -8.16
CA VAL A 34 -5.04 -1.09 -7.51
C VAL A 34 -6.07 -1.67 -6.54
N LEU A 35 -6.79 -2.70 -6.97
CA LEU A 35 -7.76 -3.36 -6.09
C LEU A 35 -7.09 -3.91 -4.85
N ARG A 36 -5.96 -4.54 -5.02
CA ARG A 36 -5.20 -5.07 -3.88
C ARG A 36 -4.73 -3.95 -2.95
N SER A 37 -4.32 -2.83 -3.52
CA SER A 37 -3.90 -1.68 -2.72
C SER A 37 -5.04 -1.19 -1.82
N TYR A 38 -6.25 -1.12 -2.35
CA TYR A 38 -7.43 -0.72 -1.57
C TYR A 38 -7.71 -1.71 -0.45
N GLU A 39 -7.59 -3.00 -0.73
CA GLU A 39 -7.76 -4.02 0.31
C GLU A 39 -6.73 -3.84 1.43
N MET A 40 -5.49 -3.57 1.07
CA MET A 40 -4.43 -3.35 2.04
C MET A 40 -4.71 -2.12 2.88
N ILE A 41 -5.16 -1.03 2.26
CA ILE A 41 -5.49 0.20 2.99
C ILE A 41 -6.63 -0.06 3.97
N THR A 42 -7.67 -0.76 3.54
CA THR A 42 -8.79 -1.09 4.41
C THR A 42 -8.34 -1.91 5.61
N ALA A 43 -7.51 -2.91 5.39
CA ALA A 43 -6.99 -3.73 6.47
C ALA A 43 -6.15 -2.90 7.44
N MET A 44 -5.32 -2.02 6.92
CA MET A 44 -4.47 -1.17 7.76
C MET A 44 -5.29 -0.20 8.57
N GLN A 45 -6.37 0.36 8.02
CA GLN A 45 -7.27 1.25 8.75
C GLN A 45 -7.89 0.56 9.95
N MET A 46 -8.19 -0.71 9.80
CA MET A 46 -8.79 -1.49 10.89
C MET A 46 -7.78 -1.89 11.96
N MET A 47 -6.51 -2.00 11.58
CA MET A 47 -5.46 -2.49 12.48
C MET A 47 -4.72 -1.37 13.21
N LEU A 48 -4.63 -0.19 12.61
CA LEU A 48 -3.85 0.90 13.16
C LEU A 48 -4.70 1.72 14.13
N PRO A 49 -4.16 2.02 15.33
CA PRO A 49 -4.94 2.71 16.37
C PRO A 49 -5.13 4.20 16.13
N ALA A 50 -4.27 4.81 15.35
CA ALA A 50 -4.32 6.25 15.10
C ALA A 50 -4.76 6.52 13.66
N PRO A 51 -5.36 7.68 13.39
CA PRO A 51 -5.71 8.03 12.01
C PRO A 51 -4.47 8.22 11.17
N HIS A 52 -4.53 7.69 9.96
CA HIS A 52 -3.42 7.74 9.01
C HIS A 52 -3.90 8.24 7.67
N THR A 53 -3.00 8.88 6.93
CA THR A 53 -3.20 9.11 5.51
C THR A 53 -2.55 7.98 4.74
N PHE A 54 -3.19 7.55 3.65
CA PHE A 54 -2.72 6.41 2.88
C PHE A 54 -2.42 6.84 1.46
N LYS A 55 -1.31 6.33 0.94
CA LYS A 55 -0.96 6.46 -0.47
C LYS A 55 -0.59 5.08 -0.97
N TYR A 56 -0.87 4.82 -2.22
CA TYR A 56 -0.47 3.56 -2.81
C TYR A 56 0.27 3.80 -4.12
N ARG A 57 1.03 2.80 -4.51
CA ARG A 57 1.77 2.81 -5.77
C ARG A 57 1.78 1.40 -6.33
N CYS A 58 1.55 1.31 -7.62
CA CYS A 58 1.73 0.07 -8.35
C CYS A 58 2.98 0.21 -9.20
N THR A 59 4.05 -0.44 -8.77
CA THR A 59 5.32 -0.38 -9.48
C THR A 59 5.39 -1.46 -10.54
N THR A 60 5.98 -1.13 -11.67
CA THR A 60 6.17 -2.08 -12.75
C THR A 60 7.57 -2.66 -12.70
N GLY A 61 7.69 -3.83 -13.28
CA GLY A 61 8.98 -4.44 -13.45
C GLY A 61 9.45 -5.22 -12.25
N VAL A 62 10.54 -5.86 -12.47
CA VAL A 62 11.15 -6.68 -11.45
C VAL A 62 12.14 -5.83 -10.71
N SER A 63 11.84 -5.50 -9.50
CA SER A 63 12.85 -4.94 -8.66
C SER A 63 13.69 -6.10 -8.17
N THR A 64 14.76 -6.26 -8.73
CA THR A 64 15.73 -7.21 -8.23
C THR A 64 16.75 -6.51 -7.41
#